data_92f5a48fb155273ad37d8ea5221663d1
#
_entry.id   92f5a48fb155273ad37d8ea5221663d1
#
_cell.length_a   1.000
_cell.length_b   1.000
_cell.length_c   1.000
_cell.angle_alpha   90.00
_cell.angle_beta   90.00
_cell.angle_gamma   90.00
#
_symmetry.space_group_name_H-M   'P 1'
#
loop_
_entity.id
_entity.type
_entity.pdbx_description
1 polymer ?
#
loop_
_entity_poly.entity_id
_entity_poly.type
_entity_poly.pdbx_seq_one_letter_code
_entity_poly.pdbx_strand_id
1 'polypeptide(L)'
;MYKLCKTEQSAQRQRELERGLLAAMSSHQYEEISVSDLCEHMDIPRKSFYRYFSSKDGALHALIDHTLLDFEAFPAIRKNGEKRSNQTDLERFFRFWESQKPLLDALERSGISGILVTRSIDHALSDVGTPSRFLLQREKEARKQAITFGVCGLMSMVLSWHHDGYLLPAAQMAELAVQLLTKPLFSGSEFY
;
A
#
# COMPACT_ATOMS: atom_id res chain seq x y z
N MET A 1 -10.36 11.85 -6.76
CA MET A 1 -11.23 10.68 -7.06
C MET A 1 -10.88 10.16 -8.45
N TYR A 2 -10.90 8.85 -8.67
CA TYR A 2 -10.65 8.20 -9.97
C TYR A 2 -11.86 7.35 -10.36
N LYS A 3 -11.94 7.00 -11.66
CA LYS A 3 -13.06 6.23 -12.20
C LYS A 3 -12.71 4.75 -12.27
N LEU A 4 -13.67 3.89 -11.93
CA LEU A 4 -13.54 2.45 -12.17
C LEU A 4 -13.67 2.16 -13.67
N CYS A 5 -12.67 1.49 -14.23
CA CYS A 5 -12.66 1.11 -15.64
C CYS A 5 -13.54 -0.11 -15.88
N LYS A 6 -14.34 -0.06 -16.96
CA LYS A 6 -15.26 -1.15 -17.34
C LYS A 6 -14.65 -2.13 -18.35
N THR A 7 -13.54 -1.77 -18.99
CA THR A 7 -12.87 -2.59 -20.01
C THR A 7 -11.40 -2.73 -19.66
N GLU A 8 -10.80 -3.85 -20.06
CA GLU A 8 -9.39 -4.13 -19.86
C GLU A 8 -8.49 -3.06 -20.50
N GLN A 9 -8.82 -2.63 -21.72
CA GLN A 9 -8.08 -1.56 -22.40
C GLN A 9 -8.12 -0.24 -21.62
N SER A 10 -9.27 0.12 -21.03
CA SER A 10 -9.38 1.31 -20.18
C SER A 10 -8.56 1.17 -18.90
N ALA A 11 -8.58 -0.01 -18.27
CA ALA A 11 -7.78 -0.29 -17.07
C ALA A 11 -6.28 -0.22 -17.37
N GLN A 12 -5.85 -0.81 -18.49
CA GLN A 12 -4.46 -0.73 -18.93
C GLN A 12 -4.02 0.73 -19.15
N ARG A 13 -4.85 1.53 -19.83
CA ARG A 13 -4.55 2.95 -20.05
C ARG A 13 -4.49 3.75 -18.76
N GLN A 14 -5.36 3.46 -17.81
CA GLN A 14 -5.32 4.06 -16.48
C GLN A 14 -4.00 3.74 -15.77
N ARG A 15 -3.56 2.46 -15.79
CA ARG A 15 -2.28 2.02 -15.23
C ARG A 15 -1.06 2.67 -15.90
N GLU A 16 -1.12 2.95 -17.21
CA GLU A 16 -0.06 3.68 -17.92
C GLU A 16 0.08 5.11 -17.38
N LEU A 17 -1.05 5.80 -17.15
CA LEU A 17 -1.05 7.15 -16.58
C LEU A 17 -0.51 7.17 -15.15
N GLU A 18 -0.84 6.18 -14.33
CA GLU A 18 -0.31 6.01 -12.98
C GLU A 18 1.21 5.78 -12.99
N ARG A 19 1.72 4.94 -13.90
CA ARG A 19 3.16 4.75 -14.08
C ARG A 19 3.86 6.04 -14.55
N GLY A 20 3.21 6.81 -15.42
CA GLY A 20 3.71 8.12 -15.85
C GLY A 20 3.84 9.08 -14.67
N LEU A 21 2.85 9.13 -13.77
CA LEU A 21 2.94 9.91 -12.55
C LEU A 21 4.09 9.44 -11.66
N LEU A 22 4.22 8.13 -11.43
CA LEU A 22 5.31 7.55 -10.63
C LEU A 22 6.68 7.89 -11.24
N ALA A 23 6.81 7.80 -12.57
CA ALA A 23 8.04 8.19 -13.27
C ALA A 23 8.37 9.69 -13.08
N ALA A 24 7.39 10.57 -13.15
CA ALA A 24 7.59 12.00 -12.87
C ALA A 24 8.01 12.24 -11.42
N MET A 25 7.40 11.53 -10.46
CA MET A 25 7.75 11.59 -9.04
C MET A 25 9.15 11.03 -8.74
N SER A 26 9.78 10.29 -9.64
CA SER A 26 11.16 9.81 -9.46
C SER A 26 12.21 10.93 -9.55
N SER A 27 11.88 12.04 -10.19
CA SER A 27 12.80 13.18 -10.43
C SER A 27 12.30 14.50 -9.84
N HIS A 28 11.01 14.64 -9.55
CA HIS A 28 10.39 15.85 -9.03
C HIS A 28 9.61 15.55 -7.74
N GLN A 29 9.46 16.55 -6.88
CA GLN A 29 8.53 16.44 -5.75
C GLN A 29 7.10 16.46 -6.26
N TYR A 30 6.22 15.71 -5.59
CA TYR A 30 4.82 15.59 -6.00
C TYR A 30 4.13 16.94 -6.18
N GLU A 31 4.39 17.91 -5.29
CA GLU A 31 3.79 19.23 -5.34
C GLU A 31 4.16 20.01 -6.64
N GLU A 32 5.36 19.80 -7.16
CA GLU A 32 5.88 20.48 -8.33
C GLU A 32 5.28 19.95 -9.63
N ILE A 33 4.75 18.73 -9.63
CA ILE A 33 4.20 18.09 -10.83
C ILE A 33 2.80 18.64 -11.11
N SER A 34 2.60 19.28 -12.26
CA SER A 34 1.27 19.64 -12.74
C SER A 34 0.69 18.57 -13.68
N VAL A 35 -0.65 18.54 -13.81
CA VAL A 35 -1.31 17.66 -14.80
C VAL A 35 -0.89 18.05 -16.23
N SER A 36 -0.54 19.30 -16.48
CA SER A 36 -0.09 19.75 -17.80
C SER A 36 1.26 19.15 -18.15
N ASP A 37 2.24 19.27 -17.22
CA ASP A 37 3.59 18.75 -17.41
C ASP A 37 3.58 17.22 -17.55
N LEU A 38 2.73 16.55 -16.76
CA LEU A 38 2.54 15.11 -16.86
C LEU A 38 2.00 14.70 -18.23
N CYS A 39 0.99 15.40 -18.73
CA CYS A 39 0.42 15.13 -20.06
C CYS A 39 1.40 15.43 -21.19
N GLU A 40 2.18 16.50 -21.09
CA GLU A 40 3.22 16.85 -22.05
C GLU A 40 4.33 15.79 -22.06
N HIS A 41 4.83 15.39 -20.90
CA HIS A 41 5.86 14.35 -20.77
C HIS A 41 5.40 12.99 -21.34
N MET A 42 4.11 12.66 -21.23
CA MET A 42 3.53 11.42 -21.74
C MET A 42 3.02 11.51 -23.17
N ASP A 43 3.15 12.67 -23.82
CA ASP A 43 2.60 12.95 -25.16
C ASP A 43 1.11 12.59 -25.27
N ILE A 44 0.30 13.09 -24.34
CA ILE A 44 -1.15 12.85 -24.32
C ILE A 44 -1.93 14.17 -24.15
N PRO A 45 -3.12 14.27 -24.78
CA PRO A 45 -4.01 15.38 -24.50
C PRO A 45 -4.50 15.40 -23.07
N ARG A 46 -4.58 16.56 -22.41
CA ARG A 46 -5.14 16.72 -21.04
C ARG A 46 -6.52 16.08 -20.89
N LYS A 47 -7.35 16.10 -21.95
CA LYS A 47 -8.67 15.45 -21.96
C LYS A 47 -8.55 13.94 -21.70
N SER A 48 -7.47 13.29 -22.15
CA SER A 48 -7.22 11.88 -21.92
C SER A 48 -6.96 11.58 -20.44
N PHE A 49 -6.22 12.44 -19.75
CA PHE A 49 -6.02 12.33 -18.29
C PHE A 49 -7.33 12.47 -17.52
N TYR A 50 -8.09 13.53 -17.80
CA TYR A 50 -9.36 13.81 -17.11
C TYR A 50 -10.49 12.81 -17.43
N ARG A 51 -10.28 11.93 -18.39
CA ARG A 51 -11.17 10.78 -18.63
C ARG A 51 -11.13 9.79 -17.46
N TYR A 52 -9.97 9.63 -16.80
CA TYR A 52 -9.70 8.65 -15.74
C TYR A 52 -9.66 9.27 -14.35
N PHE A 53 -9.10 10.45 -14.21
CA PHE A 53 -8.84 11.10 -12.94
C PHE A 53 -9.43 12.48 -12.90
N SER A 54 -10.01 12.87 -11.75
CA SER A 54 -10.51 14.24 -11.55
C SER A 54 -9.39 15.24 -11.21
N SER A 55 -8.25 14.75 -10.73
CA SER A 55 -7.08 15.54 -10.31
C SER A 55 -5.83 14.68 -10.29
N LYS A 56 -4.67 15.31 -10.06
CA LYS A 56 -3.40 14.64 -9.79
C LYS A 56 -3.50 13.71 -8.57
N ASP A 57 -4.16 14.15 -7.49
CA ASP A 57 -4.41 13.32 -6.31
C ASP A 57 -5.25 12.09 -6.64
N GLY A 58 -6.22 12.23 -7.55
CA GLY A 58 -7.00 11.08 -8.03
C GLY A 58 -6.14 10.02 -8.71
N ALA A 59 -5.10 10.43 -9.44
CA ALA A 59 -4.14 9.52 -10.05
C ALA A 59 -3.22 8.87 -9.00
N LEU A 60 -2.75 9.63 -8.02
CA LEU A 60 -1.95 9.10 -6.90
C LEU A 60 -2.73 8.09 -6.07
N HIS A 61 -4.00 8.39 -5.75
CA HIS A 61 -4.86 7.46 -5.02
C HIS A 61 -5.06 6.16 -5.81
N ALA A 62 -5.32 6.26 -7.13
CA ALA A 62 -5.46 5.09 -7.98
C ALA A 62 -4.17 4.26 -8.03
N LEU A 63 -3.01 4.89 -8.16
CA LEU A 63 -1.71 4.22 -8.13
C LEU A 63 -1.53 3.41 -6.84
N ILE A 64 -1.83 4.01 -5.68
CA ILE A 64 -1.70 3.33 -4.38
C ILE A 64 -2.72 2.19 -4.27
N ASP A 65 -3.99 2.45 -4.57
CA ASP A 65 -5.05 1.44 -4.47
C ASP A 65 -4.77 0.23 -5.37
N HIS A 66 -4.31 0.49 -6.59
CA HIS A 66 -3.94 -0.57 -7.50
C HIS A 66 -2.69 -1.32 -7.05
N THR A 67 -1.73 -0.66 -6.40
CA THR A 67 -0.59 -1.34 -5.77
C THR A 67 -1.05 -2.26 -4.64
N LEU A 68 -2.03 -1.84 -3.82
CA LEU A 68 -2.62 -2.70 -2.79
C LEU A 68 -3.33 -3.93 -3.38
N LEU A 69 -4.05 -3.75 -4.49
CA LEU A 69 -4.66 -4.88 -5.23
C LEU A 69 -3.60 -5.82 -5.83
N ASP A 70 -2.48 -5.29 -6.32
CA ASP A 70 -1.37 -6.10 -6.85
C ASP A 70 -0.74 -6.99 -5.77
N PHE A 71 -0.80 -6.59 -4.49
CA PHE A 71 -0.39 -7.46 -3.38
C PHE A 71 -1.21 -8.75 -3.30
N GLU A 72 -2.50 -8.73 -3.59
CA GLU A 72 -3.34 -9.92 -3.58
C GLU A 72 -2.85 -10.97 -4.59
N ALA A 73 -2.41 -10.50 -5.76
CA ALA A 73 -1.87 -11.33 -6.83
C ALA A 73 -0.38 -11.70 -6.64
N PHE A 74 0.33 -11.09 -5.68
CA PHE A 74 1.75 -11.35 -5.45
C PHE A 74 1.96 -12.80 -4.98
N PRO A 75 2.96 -13.53 -5.52
CA PRO A 75 3.14 -14.94 -5.27
C PRO A 75 3.27 -15.28 -3.78
N ALA A 76 2.54 -16.30 -3.32
CA ALA A 76 2.70 -16.82 -1.98
C ALA A 76 4.06 -17.50 -1.82
N ILE A 77 4.71 -17.30 -0.69
CA ILE A 77 5.93 -18.03 -0.34
C ILE A 77 5.51 -19.45 0.05
N ARG A 78 5.83 -20.43 -0.81
CA ARG A 78 5.59 -21.85 -0.53
C ARG A 78 6.90 -22.49 -0.12
N LYS A 79 7.03 -22.86 1.14
CA LYS A 79 8.05 -23.81 1.58
C LYS A 79 7.45 -25.20 1.45
N ASN A 80 8.13 -26.10 0.72
CA ASN A 80 7.64 -27.45 0.43
C ASN A 80 7.20 -28.16 1.72
N GLY A 81 5.90 -28.55 1.79
CA GLY A 81 5.34 -29.33 2.89
C GLY A 81 4.93 -28.55 4.13
N GLU A 82 5.16 -27.24 4.21
CA GLU A 82 4.73 -26.41 5.35
C GLU A 82 3.28 -25.91 5.17
N LYS A 83 2.51 -25.95 6.26
CA LYS A 83 1.22 -25.27 6.33
C LYS A 83 1.45 -23.75 6.28
N ARG A 84 0.50 -23.03 5.68
CA ARG A 84 0.48 -21.57 5.70
C ARG A 84 0.62 -21.06 7.14
N SER A 85 1.57 -20.18 7.40
CA SER A 85 1.83 -19.58 8.71
C SER A 85 1.77 -18.06 8.62
N ASN A 86 1.46 -17.42 9.74
CA ASN A 86 1.49 -15.95 9.83
C ASN A 86 2.86 -15.40 9.43
N GLN A 87 3.94 -16.11 9.75
CA GLN A 87 5.29 -15.69 9.39
C GLN A 87 5.51 -15.69 7.86
N THR A 88 5.05 -16.72 7.15
CA THR A 88 5.18 -16.77 5.68
C THR A 88 4.31 -15.72 5.00
N ASP A 89 3.13 -15.40 5.54
CA ASP A 89 2.27 -14.35 5.02
C ASP A 89 2.89 -12.96 5.25
N LEU A 90 3.50 -12.72 6.42
CA LEU A 90 4.21 -11.47 6.71
C LEU A 90 5.53 -11.35 5.93
N GLU A 91 6.27 -12.43 5.72
CA GLU A 91 7.45 -12.41 4.84
C GLU A 91 7.05 -12.04 3.39
N ARG A 92 5.94 -12.61 2.88
CA ARG A 92 5.37 -12.23 1.60
C ARG A 92 5.01 -10.74 1.55
N PHE A 93 4.41 -10.20 2.61
CA PHE A 93 4.06 -8.79 2.74
C PHE A 93 5.29 -7.90 2.66
N PHE A 94 6.36 -8.16 3.43
CA PHE A 94 7.57 -7.34 3.39
C PHE A 94 8.28 -7.46 2.04
N ARG A 95 8.39 -8.65 1.44
CA ARG A 95 8.96 -8.82 0.09
C ARG A 95 8.19 -8.07 -0.98
N PHE A 96 6.86 -8.04 -0.88
CA PHE A 96 6.05 -7.23 -1.78
C PHE A 96 6.41 -5.75 -1.67
N TRP A 97 6.41 -5.20 -0.46
CA TRP A 97 6.72 -3.78 -0.26
C TRP A 97 8.17 -3.43 -0.62
N GLU A 98 9.12 -4.32 -0.39
CA GLU A 98 10.50 -4.18 -0.89
C GLU A 98 10.52 -4.04 -2.42
N SER A 99 9.70 -4.80 -3.14
CA SER A 99 9.57 -4.70 -4.60
C SER A 99 8.92 -3.39 -5.07
N GLN A 100 8.19 -2.69 -4.18
CA GLN A 100 7.57 -1.38 -4.44
C GLN A 100 8.48 -0.21 -4.08
N LYS A 101 9.79 -0.44 -3.95
CA LYS A 101 10.79 0.61 -3.63
C LYS A 101 10.61 1.89 -4.44
N PRO A 102 10.38 1.89 -5.77
CA PRO A 102 10.19 3.12 -6.52
C PRO A 102 9.01 3.98 -6.04
N LEU A 103 7.91 3.35 -5.61
CA LEU A 103 6.77 4.05 -5.04
C LEU A 103 7.11 4.63 -3.65
N LEU A 104 7.77 3.85 -2.80
CA LEU A 104 8.17 4.27 -1.46
C LEU A 104 9.16 5.45 -1.54
N ASP A 105 10.18 5.37 -2.41
CA ASP A 105 11.13 6.46 -2.68
C ASP A 105 10.43 7.75 -3.11
N ALA A 106 9.44 7.63 -4.01
CA ALA A 106 8.70 8.78 -4.54
C ALA A 106 7.82 9.46 -3.47
N LEU A 107 7.14 8.66 -2.64
CA LEU A 107 6.32 9.16 -1.53
C LEU A 107 7.16 9.80 -0.43
N GLU A 108 8.29 9.21 -0.08
CA GLU A 108 9.21 9.72 0.94
C GLU A 108 9.84 11.04 0.49
N ARG A 109 10.38 11.10 -0.73
CA ARG A 109 10.95 12.33 -1.32
C ARG A 109 9.95 13.49 -1.30
N SER A 110 8.69 13.20 -1.51
CA SER A 110 7.61 14.19 -1.53
C SER A 110 7.03 14.48 -0.13
N GLY A 111 7.50 13.81 0.93
CA GLY A 111 6.99 13.99 2.29
C GLY A 111 5.54 13.55 2.50
N ILE A 112 5.00 12.69 1.63
CA ILE A 112 3.59 12.27 1.64
C ILE A 112 3.39 10.78 1.94
N SER A 113 4.37 10.11 2.54
CA SER A 113 4.30 8.67 2.87
C SER A 113 3.08 8.29 3.73
N GLY A 114 2.56 9.21 4.54
CA GLY A 114 1.37 8.99 5.36
C GLY A 114 0.11 8.62 4.57
N ILE A 115 0.03 9.02 3.28
CA ILE A 115 -1.10 8.66 2.41
C ILE A 115 -1.18 7.13 2.20
N LEU A 116 -0.03 6.46 2.16
CA LEU A 116 0.02 5.01 1.99
C LEU A 116 -0.63 4.30 3.19
N VAL A 117 -0.36 4.74 4.41
CA VAL A 117 -0.97 4.19 5.63
C VAL A 117 -2.49 4.36 5.58
N THR A 118 -2.96 5.57 5.29
CA THR A 118 -4.40 5.87 5.22
C THR A 118 -5.11 5.02 4.17
N ARG A 119 -4.54 4.93 2.95
CA ARG A 119 -5.12 4.12 1.88
C ARG A 119 -5.11 2.62 2.19
N SER A 120 -4.07 2.12 2.86
CA SER A 120 -4.00 0.72 3.30
C SER A 120 -5.06 0.38 4.33
N ILE A 121 -5.35 1.29 5.27
CA ILE A 121 -6.44 1.12 6.24
C ILE A 121 -7.79 1.09 5.53
N ASP A 122 -8.05 2.04 4.63
CA ASP A 122 -9.31 2.12 3.87
C ASP A 122 -9.52 0.84 3.05
N HIS A 123 -8.46 0.36 2.38
CA HIS A 123 -8.48 -0.88 1.60
C HIS A 123 -8.82 -2.09 2.48
N ALA A 124 -8.10 -2.28 3.58
CA ALA A 124 -8.31 -3.40 4.49
C ALA A 124 -9.71 -3.39 5.14
N LEU A 125 -10.25 -2.21 5.44
CA LEU A 125 -11.61 -2.08 5.98
C LEU A 125 -12.69 -2.34 4.93
N SER A 126 -12.44 -2.03 3.65
CA SER A 126 -13.38 -2.30 2.56
C SER A 126 -13.42 -3.79 2.18
N ASP A 127 -12.29 -4.48 2.25
CA ASP A 127 -12.17 -5.91 1.94
C ASP A 127 -12.82 -6.81 3.01
N VAL A 128 -12.90 -6.33 4.24
CA VAL A 128 -13.57 -7.03 5.34
C VAL A 128 -15.09 -7.07 5.12
N GLY A 129 -15.59 -7.65 4.08
CA GLY A 129 -16.99 -7.82 3.72
C GLY A 129 -18.04 -7.41 4.76
N THR A 130 -19.26 -7.12 4.41
CA THR A 130 -20.30 -6.64 5.33
C THR A 130 -20.32 -7.51 6.61
N PRO A 131 -20.04 -6.94 7.79
CA PRO A 131 -20.04 -7.72 9.03
C PRO A 131 -21.34 -8.51 9.12
N SER A 132 -21.26 -9.80 9.48
CA SER A 132 -22.45 -10.61 9.69
C SER A 132 -23.49 -9.82 10.48
N ARG A 133 -24.77 -9.84 10.04
CA ARG A 133 -25.88 -9.18 10.74
C ARG A 133 -26.00 -9.63 12.21
N PHE A 134 -25.39 -10.76 12.55
CA PHE A 134 -25.39 -11.37 13.89
C PHE A 134 -24.30 -10.85 14.83
N LEU A 135 -23.31 -10.07 14.33
CA LEU A 135 -22.29 -9.48 15.21
C LEU A 135 -22.86 -8.29 15.99
N LEU A 136 -22.61 -8.27 17.30
CA LEU A 136 -22.92 -7.13 18.15
C LEU A 136 -22.12 -5.90 17.70
N GLN A 137 -22.66 -4.69 17.94
CA GLN A 137 -21.99 -3.44 17.55
C GLN A 137 -20.59 -3.32 18.16
N ARG A 138 -20.41 -3.77 19.40
CA ARG A 138 -19.09 -3.81 20.09
C ARG A 138 -18.07 -4.71 19.37
N GLU A 139 -18.50 -5.84 18.85
CA GLU A 139 -17.62 -6.77 18.12
C GLU A 139 -17.20 -6.21 16.78
N LYS A 140 -18.10 -5.52 16.08
CA LYS A 140 -17.79 -4.81 14.82
C LYS A 140 -16.76 -3.72 15.05
N GLU A 141 -16.93 -2.92 16.10
CA GLU A 141 -15.98 -1.87 16.44
C GLU A 141 -14.62 -2.43 16.88
N ALA A 142 -14.60 -3.46 17.73
CA ALA A 142 -13.36 -4.12 18.13
C ALA A 142 -12.59 -4.70 16.92
N ARG A 143 -13.29 -5.31 15.97
CA ARG A 143 -12.69 -5.82 14.73
C ARG A 143 -12.11 -4.69 13.87
N LYS A 144 -12.86 -3.60 13.71
CA LYS A 144 -12.38 -2.41 12.99
C LYS A 144 -11.09 -1.86 13.61
N GLN A 145 -11.07 -1.69 14.93
CA GLN A 145 -9.90 -1.17 15.64
C GLN A 145 -8.70 -2.12 15.54
N ALA A 146 -8.92 -3.44 15.62
CA ALA A 146 -7.85 -4.43 15.46
C ALA A 146 -7.23 -4.38 14.06
N ILE A 147 -8.05 -4.25 13.01
CA ILE A 147 -7.58 -4.11 11.62
C ILE A 147 -6.80 -2.81 11.47
N THR A 148 -7.36 -1.69 11.94
CA THR A 148 -6.71 -0.38 11.86
C THR A 148 -5.35 -0.40 12.55
N PHE A 149 -5.28 -0.93 13.78
CA PHE A 149 -4.04 -1.06 14.55
C PHE A 149 -3.00 -1.93 13.83
N GLY A 150 -3.42 -3.12 13.37
CA GLY A 150 -2.52 -4.05 12.69
C GLY A 150 -1.97 -3.48 11.37
N VAL A 151 -2.84 -2.90 10.53
CA VAL A 151 -2.44 -2.29 9.25
C VAL A 151 -1.54 -1.08 9.49
N CYS A 152 -1.90 -0.19 10.43
CA CYS A 152 -1.11 0.98 10.76
C CYS A 152 0.29 0.56 11.25
N GLY A 153 0.39 -0.42 12.15
CA GLY A 153 1.66 -0.94 12.65
C GLY A 153 2.53 -1.54 11.54
N LEU A 154 1.95 -2.42 10.71
CA LEU A 154 2.68 -3.05 9.62
C LEU A 154 3.16 -2.04 8.57
N MET A 155 2.31 -1.09 8.20
CA MET A 155 2.71 -0.05 7.23
C MET A 155 3.76 0.90 7.80
N SER A 156 3.69 1.23 9.09
CA SER A 156 4.72 2.01 9.77
C SER A 156 6.07 1.27 9.80
N MET A 157 6.05 -0.06 10.02
CA MET A 157 7.26 -0.89 9.92
C MET A 157 7.84 -0.87 8.50
N VAL A 158 7.00 -0.94 7.46
CA VAL A 158 7.45 -0.85 6.05
C VAL A 158 8.13 0.50 5.79
N LEU A 159 7.51 1.61 6.21
CA LEU A 159 8.05 2.95 5.97
C LEU A 159 9.36 3.19 6.71
N SER A 160 9.46 2.77 7.98
CA SER A 160 10.72 2.85 8.75
C SER A 160 11.80 1.97 8.13
N TRP A 161 11.47 0.73 7.76
CA TRP A 161 12.41 -0.21 7.14
C TRP A 161 12.93 0.30 5.78
N HIS A 162 12.05 0.93 5.00
CA HIS A 162 12.44 1.60 3.76
C HIS A 162 13.38 2.78 4.03
N HIS A 163 13.02 3.68 4.96
CA HIS A 163 13.82 4.83 5.36
C HIS A 163 15.23 4.43 5.81
N ASP A 164 15.34 3.34 6.57
CA ASP A 164 16.60 2.79 7.07
C ASP A 164 17.39 1.98 6.00
N GLY A 165 16.94 1.97 4.74
CA GLY A 165 17.62 1.33 3.63
C GLY A 165 17.59 -0.20 3.65
N TYR A 166 16.53 -0.80 4.22
CA TYR A 166 16.31 -2.25 4.27
C TYR A 166 17.42 -3.04 4.99
N LEU A 167 17.86 -2.53 6.15
CA LEU A 167 18.96 -3.11 6.94
C LEU A 167 18.75 -4.59 7.31
N LEU A 168 17.50 -4.98 7.53
CA LEU A 168 17.12 -6.37 7.81
C LEU A 168 16.48 -7.02 6.57
N PRO A 169 16.72 -8.30 6.31
CA PRO A 169 16.00 -9.00 5.25
C PRO A 169 14.50 -9.16 5.60
N ALA A 170 13.63 -9.25 4.58
CA ALA A 170 12.18 -9.37 4.73
C ALA A 170 11.73 -10.49 5.69
N ALA A 171 12.46 -11.62 5.71
CA ALA A 171 12.18 -12.72 6.64
C ALA A 171 12.35 -12.31 8.12
N GLN A 172 13.39 -11.55 8.45
CA GLN A 172 13.62 -11.06 9.81
C GLN A 172 12.60 -9.97 10.20
N MET A 173 12.21 -9.10 9.25
CA MET A 173 11.11 -8.16 9.47
C MET A 173 9.80 -8.87 9.78
N ALA A 174 9.53 -10.00 9.10
CA ALA A 174 8.37 -10.83 9.39
C ALA A 174 8.41 -11.45 10.80
N GLU A 175 9.57 -11.91 11.26
CA GLU A 175 9.76 -12.44 12.62
C GLU A 175 9.48 -11.36 13.67
N LEU A 176 10.01 -10.16 13.49
CA LEU A 176 9.73 -9.02 14.37
C LEU A 176 8.23 -8.68 14.39
N ALA A 177 7.59 -8.63 13.22
CA ALA A 177 6.16 -8.36 13.13
C ALA A 177 5.31 -9.43 13.84
N VAL A 178 5.65 -10.73 13.71
CA VAL A 178 4.99 -11.81 14.47
C VAL A 178 5.14 -11.59 15.98
N GLN A 179 6.34 -11.25 16.44
CA GLN A 179 6.59 -10.99 17.86
C GLN A 179 5.74 -9.84 18.39
N LEU A 180 5.71 -8.71 17.66
CA LEU A 180 4.93 -7.52 18.04
C LEU A 180 3.42 -7.78 18.03
N LEU A 181 2.91 -8.61 17.11
CA LEU A 181 1.49 -8.94 17.01
C LEU A 181 1.03 -10.00 18.01
N THR A 182 1.95 -10.82 18.57
CA THR A 182 1.60 -11.95 19.43
C THR A 182 2.00 -11.76 20.89
N LYS A 183 2.95 -10.86 21.18
CA LYS A 183 3.38 -10.56 22.55
C LYS A 183 2.79 -9.23 23.00
N PRO A 184 2.49 -9.06 24.31
CA PRO A 184 2.09 -7.77 24.84
C PRO A 184 3.23 -6.74 24.68
N LEU A 185 2.96 -5.59 24.04
CA LEU A 185 3.96 -4.54 23.78
C LEU A 185 4.55 -3.89 25.05
N PHE A 186 3.89 -4.04 26.18
CA PHE A 186 4.25 -3.38 27.45
C PHE A 186 4.54 -4.35 28.59
N SER A 187 4.71 -5.63 28.32
CA SER A 187 5.05 -6.62 29.34
C SER A 187 6.54 -6.90 29.38
N GLY A 188 7.29 -6.07 30.10
CA GLY A 188 8.65 -6.37 30.49
C GLY A 188 9.77 -5.68 29.73
N SER A 189 10.94 -5.66 30.36
CA SER A 189 12.18 -4.94 30.01
C SER A 189 12.93 -5.42 28.77
N GLU A 190 12.30 -6.11 27.85
CA GLU A 190 12.98 -6.70 26.67
C GLU A 190 13.01 -5.77 25.44
N PHE A 191 12.40 -4.59 25.50
CA PHE A 191 12.35 -3.62 24.39
C PHE A 191 13.12 -2.32 24.66
N TYR A 192 13.97 -2.29 25.70
CA TYR A 192 14.84 -1.15 25.99
C TYR A 192 16.30 -1.58 26.09
#